data_08331c14e29b87302c86f73ffb93c47d
#
_entry.id   08331c14e29b87302c86f73ffb93c47d
#
_cell.length_a   1.000
_cell.length_b   1.000
_cell.length_c   1.000
_cell.angle_alpha   90.00
_cell.angle_beta   90.00
_cell.angle_gamma   90.00
#
_symmetry.space_group_name_H-M   'P 1'
#
loop_
_entity.id
_entity.type
_entity.pdbx_description
1 polymer ?
#
loop_
_entity_poly.entity_id
_entity_poly.type
_entity_poly.pdbx_seq_one_letter_code
_entity_poly.pdbx_strand_id
1 'polypeptide(L)' 'MKIRKLLKNLNPYTYIKILEYAGSEDWEVLWKGEVYNCPWDMADGIVDTIFLDIIEDGSPCLCIYKKKCD' A
#
# COMPACT_ATOMS: atom_id res chain seq x y z
N MET A 1 -12.38 -0.58 4.33
CA MET A 1 -11.95 0.82 4.01
C MET A 1 -11.21 0.82 2.70
N LYS A 2 -11.49 1.76 1.84
CA LYS A 2 -10.73 1.90 0.60
C LYS A 2 -9.36 2.52 0.85
N ILE A 3 -8.38 2.11 0.05
CA ILE A 3 -7.00 2.62 0.16
C ILE A 3 -7.00 4.15 0.05
N ARG A 4 -7.77 4.74 -0.87
CA ARG A 4 -7.82 6.20 -1.03
C ARG A 4 -8.23 6.93 0.26
N LYS A 5 -9.12 6.33 1.04
CA LYS A 5 -9.56 6.92 2.31
C LYS A 5 -8.41 6.94 3.33
N LEU A 6 -7.63 5.88 3.36
CA LEU A 6 -6.43 5.81 4.19
C LEU A 6 -5.40 6.85 3.74
N LEU A 7 -5.16 6.96 2.44
CA LEU A 7 -4.15 7.88 1.91
C LEU A 7 -4.46 9.34 2.18
N LYS A 8 -5.75 9.70 2.27
CA LYS A 8 -6.16 11.08 2.60
C LYS A 8 -5.67 11.52 3.97
N ASN A 9 -5.46 10.58 4.88
CA ASN A 9 -5.03 10.87 6.24
C ASN A 9 -3.52 10.78 6.43
N LEU A 10 -2.78 10.47 5.36
CA LEU A 10 -1.33 10.35 5.39
C LEU A 10 -0.68 11.59 4.80
N ASN A 11 0.54 11.88 5.27
CA ASN A 11 1.37 12.90 4.66
C ASN A 11 1.65 12.50 3.20
N PRO A 12 1.47 13.40 2.22
CA PRO A 12 1.68 13.07 0.81
C PRO A 12 3.10 12.60 0.48
N TYR A 13 4.07 12.89 1.32
CA TYR A 13 5.46 12.43 1.13
C TYR A 13 5.76 11.10 1.81
N THR A 14 4.77 10.49 2.47
CA THR A 14 4.94 9.18 3.08
C THR A 14 5.18 8.12 2.01
N TYR A 15 6.21 7.30 2.21
CA TYR A 15 6.50 6.20 1.29
C TYR A 15 5.62 5.00 1.63
N ILE A 16 4.94 4.45 0.63
CA ILE A 16 4.03 3.32 0.81
C ILE A 16 4.32 2.22 -0.20
N LYS A 17 3.94 1.00 0.16
CA LYS A 17 3.87 -0.14 -0.75
C LYS A 17 2.44 -0.67 -0.73
N ILE A 18 1.90 -1.00 -1.90
CA ILE A 18 0.60 -1.66 -2.02
C ILE A 18 0.86 -3.08 -2.49
N LEU A 19 0.43 -4.04 -1.68
CA LEU A 19 0.66 -5.46 -1.94
C LEU A 19 -0.67 -6.19 -2.03
N GLU A 20 -0.66 -7.30 -2.78
CA GLU A 20 -1.81 -8.17 -2.90
C GLU A 20 -1.36 -9.61 -2.67
N TYR A 21 -2.19 -10.40 -1.99
CA TYR A 21 -1.92 -11.82 -1.78
C TYR A 21 -2.01 -12.57 -3.11
N ALA A 22 -0.92 -13.21 -3.48
CA ALA A 22 -0.83 -13.93 -4.76
C ALA A 22 -1.12 -15.42 -4.64
N GLY A 23 -1.61 -15.86 -3.49
CA GLY A 23 -1.83 -17.28 -3.20
C GLY A 23 -0.56 -17.94 -2.67
N SER A 24 -0.68 -19.15 -2.13
CA SER A 24 0.48 -19.94 -1.69
C SER A 24 1.48 -19.19 -0.81
N GLU A 25 1.01 -18.35 0.09
CA GLU A 25 1.83 -17.58 1.05
C GLU A 25 2.69 -16.47 0.43
N ASP A 26 2.55 -16.22 -0.86
CA ASP A 26 3.31 -15.16 -1.54
C ASP A 26 2.53 -13.86 -1.60
N TRP A 27 3.27 -12.74 -1.53
CA TRP A 27 2.73 -11.40 -1.70
C TRP A 27 3.36 -10.72 -2.89
N GLU A 28 2.56 -10.06 -3.69
CA GLU A 28 3.03 -9.32 -4.85
C GLU A 28 2.94 -7.83 -4.58
N VAL A 29 4.04 -7.12 -4.82
CA VAL A 29 4.04 -5.66 -4.74
C VAL A 29 3.44 -5.12 -6.03
N LEU A 30 2.25 -4.52 -5.93
CA LEU A 30 1.55 -3.94 -7.08
C LEU A 30 2.09 -2.55 -7.41
N TRP A 31 2.46 -1.79 -6.38
CA TRP A 31 2.95 -0.44 -6.55
C TRP A 31 3.71 0.00 -5.30
N LYS A 32 4.71 0.84 -5.50
CA LYS A 32 5.45 1.47 -4.39
C LYS A 32 5.82 2.88 -4.79
N GLY A 33 5.86 3.77 -3.81
CA GLY A 33 6.22 5.18 -4.02
C GLY A 33 5.62 6.06 -2.95
N GLU A 34 5.67 7.36 -3.17
CA GLU A 34 5.09 8.33 -2.23
C GLU A 34 3.59 8.47 -2.48
N VAL A 35 2.86 8.78 -1.41
CA VAL A 35 1.38 8.85 -1.43
C VAL A 35 0.88 9.72 -2.59
N TYR A 36 1.50 10.89 -2.80
CA TYR A 36 1.01 11.83 -3.82
C TYR A 36 1.13 11.30 -5.25
N ASN A 37 1.95 10.26 -5.47
CA ASN A 37 2.12 9.64 -6.78
C ASN A 37 1.24 8.41 -7.00
N CYS A 38 0.43 8.03 -6.01
CA CYS A 38 -0.35 6.80 -6.08
C CYS A 38 -1.40 6.87 -7.20
N PRO A 39 -1.37 5.91 -8.16
CA PRO A 39 -2.38 5.89 -9.23
C PRO A 39 -3.79 5.65 -8.69
N TRP A 40 -4.78 6.22 -9.36
CA TRP A 40 -6.19 6.11 -8.95
C TRP A 40 -6.69 4.67 -8.88
N ASP A 41 -6.28 3.85 -9.84
CA ASP A 41 -6.68 2.44 -9.88
C ASP A 41 -6.13 1.66 -8.68
N MET A 42 -4.92 1.99 -8.20
CA MET A 42 -4.38 1.39 -6.99
C MET A 42 -5.12 1.87 -5.74
N ALA A 43 -5.47 3.14 -5.70
CA ALA A 43 -6.15 3.74 -4.55
C ALA A 43 -7.61 3.27 -4.39
N ASP A 44 -8.17 2.62 -5.40
CA ASP A 44 -9.56 2.17 -5.41
C ASP A 44 -9.76 0.80 -4.74
N GLY A 45 -8.68 0.11 -4.39
CA GLY A 45 -8.75 -1.19 -3.72
C GLY A 45 -9.21 -1.10 -2.27
N ILE A 46 -9.53 -2.25 -1.69
CA ILE A 46 -9.96 -2.37 -0.30
C ILE A 46 -8.77 -2.76 0.57
N VAL A 47 -8.59 -2.08 1.68
CA VAL A 47 -7.53 -2.38 2.64
C VAL A 47 -7.89 -3.66 3.40
N ASP A 48 -6.97 -4.61 3.42
CA ASP A 48 -7.09 -5.80 4.26
C ASP A 48 -6.31 -5.59 5.57
N THR A 49 -5.02 -5.34 5.45
CA THR A 49 -4.13 -5.19 6.60
C THR A 49 -3.09 -4.11 6.29
N ILE A 50 -2.56 -3.49 7.35
CA ILE A 50 -1.52 -2.47 7.25
C ILE A 50 -0.36 -2.87 8.14
N PHE A 51 0.87 -2.81 7.61
CA PHE A 51 2.09 -3.01 8.39
C PHE A 51 3.04 -1.85 8.18
N LEU A 52 3.79 -1.53 9.22
CA LEU A 52 4.89 -0.58 9.13
C LEU A 52 6.19 -1.34 8.92
N ASP A 53 6.97 -0.93 7.95
CA ASP A 53 8.27 -1.52 7.64
C ASP A 53 9.31 -0.42 7.47
N ILE A 54 10.56 -0.81 7.29
CA ILE A 54 11.66 0.12 7.07
C ILE A 54 12.34 -0.27 5.76
N ILE A 55 12.49 0.71 4.87
CA ILE A 55 13.18 0.50 3.60
C ILE A 55 14.71 0.56 3.80
N GLU A 56 15.47 0.24 2.76
CA GLU A 56 16.92 0.08 2.83
C GLU A 56 17.66 1.29 3.37
N ASP A 57 17.15 2.49 3.16
CA ASP A 57 17.78 3.73 3.65
C ASP A 57 17.43 4.07 5.10
N GLY A 58 16.67 3.22 5.76
CA GLY A 58 16.23 3.45 7.15
C GLY A 58 14.93 4.25 7.29
N SER A 59 14.33 4.67 6.19
CA SER A 59 13.07 5.43 6.23
C SER A 59 11.88 4.52 6.46
N PRO A 60 10.83 5.01 7.17
CA PRO A 60 9.63 4.21 7.37
C PRO A 60 8.86 4.04 6.07
N CYS A 61 8.28 2.85 5.90
CA CYS A 61 7.43 2.51 4.77
C CYS A 61 6.15 1.87 5.27
N LEU A 62 5.00 2.41 4.86
CA LEU A 62 3.71 1.82 5.22
C LEU A 62 3.33 0.79 4.16
N CYS A 63 3.19 -0.47 4.59
CA CYS A 63 2.81 -1.57 3.70
C CYS A 63 1.31 -1.77 3.80
N ILE A 64 0.61 -1.55 2.70
CA ILE A 64 -0.85 -1.67 2.61
C ILE A 64 -1.17 -2.95 1.87
N TYR A 65 -1.73 -3.93 2.58
CA TYR A 65 -2.14 -5.19 1.98
C TYR A 65 -3.58 -5.05 1.49
N LYS A 66 -3.74 -5.13 0.20
CA LYS A 66 -5.01 -4.98 -0.48
C LYS A 66 -5.73 -6.32 -0.53
N LYS A 67 -7.05 -6.30 -0.34
CA LYS A 67 -7.85 -7.50 -0.57
C LYS A 67 -7.84 -7.85 -2.04
N LYS A 68 -7.68 -9.15 -2.32
CA LYS A 68 -7.76 -9.63 -3.69
C LYS A 68 -9.18 -9.43 -4.21
N CYS A 69 -9.29 -8.85 -5.39
CA CYS A 69 -10.57 -8.65 -6.04
C CYS A 69 -10.93 -9.90 -6.82
N ASP A 70 -12.07 -10.46 -6.53
CA ASP A 70 -12.57 -11.64 -7.25
C ASP A 70 -13.27 -11.25 -8.54
#